data_3e1ea6d5fa9afe1768be3b2453f6ff4d
#
_entry.id   3e1ea6d5fa9afe1768be3b2453f6ff4d
#
_cell.length_a   1.000
_cell.length_b   1.000
_cell.length_c   1.000
_cell.angle_alpha   90.00
_cell.angle_beta   90.00
_cell.angle_gamma   90.00
#
_symmetry.space_group_name_H-M   'P 1'
#
loop_
_entity.id
_entity.type
_entity.pdbx_description
1 polymer ?
#
loop_
_entity_poly.entity_id
_entity_poly.type
_entity_poly.pdbx_seq_one_letter_code
_entity_poly.pdbx_strand_id
1 'polypeptide(L)'
;MDSDATDTPPPIDTYGTDADARSGSNTVVNALIGGGVGIVLSFLPGSTVLGGGVAGYLEGGGTDEGLRVGALAGLIMLVPKLLIGLFALWFLGILGPGGFGAVIVLFLLGVAAYTLVLSIVGAVIGAVLESEFDRSRPQL
;
A
#
# COMPACT_ATOMS: atom_id res chain seq x y z
N MET A 1 11.18 55.70 27.75
CA MET A 1 10.11 55.56 26.75
C MET A 1 10.63 54.61 25.68
N ASP A 2 10.56 53.33 25.93
CA ASP A 2 10.81 52.31 24.90
C ASP A 2 9.89 51.13 25.18
N SER A 3 8.76 51.21 24.57
CA SER A 3 7.80 50.19 24.45
C SER A 3 7.99 49.51 23.10
N ASP A 4 8.84 48.51 23.07
CA ASP A 4 8.87 47.52 22.00
C ASP A 4 8.94 46.14 22.61
N ALA A 5 7.90 45.82 23.33
CA ALA A 5 7.54 44.43 23.51
C ALA A 5 7.02 43.95 22.16
N THR A 6 7.87 43.42 21.34
CA THR A 6 7.48 42.57 20.21
C THR A 6 6.84 41.35 20.81
N ASP A 7 5.53 41.43 21.00
CA ASP A 7 4.66 40.35 21.27
C ASP A 7 4.59 39.46 20.00
N THR A 8 5.66 38.72 19.75
CA THR A 8 5.63 37.62 18.81
C THR A 8 4.94 36.52 19.54
N PRO A 9 3.71 36.15 19.15
CA PRO A 9 3.08 34.98 19.71
C PRO A 9 3.99 33.78 19.48
N PRO A 10 4.14 32.88 20.45
CA PRO A 10 4.95 31.68 20.26
C PRO A 10 4.45 30.95 19.02
N PRO A 11 5.35 30.40 18.20
CA PRO A 11 4.93 29.62 17.05
C PRO A 11 4.05 28.48 17.55
N ILE A 12 2.81 28.51 17.12
CA ILE A 12 1.87 27.43 17.41
C ILE A 12 2.43 26.23 16.64
N ASP A 13 2.86 25.22 17.37
CA ASP A 13 3.31 23.93 16.82
C ASP A 13 2.13 23.17 16.18
N THR A 14 1.47 23.82 15.23
CA THR A 14 0.37 23.25 14.44
C THR A 14 0.91 22.43 13.26
N TYR A 15 2.23 22.41 13.07
CA TYR A 15 2.85 21.76 11.92
C TYR A 15 2.92 20.24 12.01
N GLY A 16 2.84 19.64 13.20
CA GLY A 16 2.95 18.19 13.36
C GLY A 16 1.71 17.44 12.88
N THR A 17 0.53 17.90 13.27
CA THR A 17 -0.72 17.18 12.98
C THR A 17 -1.16 17.26 11.53
N ASP A 18 -0.92 18.39 10.86
CA ASP A 18 -1.31 18.57 9.45
C ASP A 18 -0.36 17.86 8.48
N ALA A 19 0.94 17.78 8.83
CA ALA A 19 1.92 17.06 8.05
C ALA A 19 1.70 15.55 8.13
N ASP A 20 1.43 15.04 9.33
CA ASP A 20 1.14 13.62 9.54
C ASP A 20 -0.17 13.19 8.87
N ALA A 21 -1.21 14.03 8.92
CA ALA A 21 -2.48 13.78 8.25
C ALA A 21 -2.33 13.80 6.73
N ARG A 22 -1.54 14.70 6.17
CA ARG A 22 -1.26 14.78 4.73
C ARG A 22 -0.40 13.62 4.25
N SER A 23 0.59 13.23 5.03
CA SER A 23 1.44 12.06 4.74
C SER A 23 0.60 10.79 4.70
N GLY A 24 -0.22 10.53 5.71
CA GLY A 24 -1.11 9.38 5.75
C GLY A 24 -2.15 9.38 4.62
N SER A 25 -2.66 10.54 4.23
CA SER A 25 -3.57 10.68 3.09
C SER A 25 -2.89 10.35 1.77
N ASN A 26 -1.66 10.78 1.57
CA ASN A 26 -0.89 10.49 0.36
C ASN A 26 -0.55 9.00 0.25
N THR A 27 -0.14 8.37 1.34
CA THR A 27 0.15 6.92 1.39
C THR A 27 -1.08 6.09 1.00
N VAL A 28 -2.27 6.44 1.51
CA VAL A 28 -3.51 5.76 1.14
C VAL A 28 -3.84 5.94 -0.34
N VAL A 29 -3.69 7.15 -0.87
CA VAL A 29 -3.93 7.45 -2.30
C VAL A 29 -2.94 6.67 -3.16
N ASN A 30 -1.66 6.66 -2.82
CA ASN A 30 -0.63 5.93 -3.53
C ASN A 30 -0.87 4.41 -3.51
N ALA A 31 -1.30 3.90 -2.35
CA ALA A 31 -1.70 2.50 -2.20
C ALA A 31 -2.95 2.15 -3.04
N LEU A 32 -3.93 3.07 -3.13
CA LEU A 32 -5.12 2.89 -3.98
C LEU A 32 -4.75 2.86 -5.45
N ILE A 33 -3.88 3.75 -5.90
CA ILE A 33 -3.41 3.78 -7.29
C ILE A 33 -2.66 2.48 -7.60
N GLY A 34 -1.67 2.11 -6.78
CA GLY A 34 -0.91 0.88 -6.96
C GLY A 34 -1.77 -0.37 -6.86
N GLY A 35 -2.66 -0.43 -5.88
CA GLY A 35 -3.63 -1.52 -5.73
C GLY A 35 -4.57 -1.62 -6.92
N GLY A 36 -5.08 -0.49 -7.42
CA GLY A 36 -5.91 -0.41 -8.62
C GLY A 36 -5.19 -0.92 -9.86
N VAL A 37 -3.94 -0.50 -10.08
CA VAL A 37 -3.08 -1.01 -11.15
C VAL A 37 -2.91 -2.53 -11.04
N GLY A 38 -2.63 -3.05 -9.84
CA GLY A 38 -2.50 -4.48 -9.60
C GLY A 38 -3.79 -5.25 -9.89
N ILE A 39 -4.95 -4.69 -9.58
CA ILE A 39 -6.26 -5.30 -9.89
C ILE A 39 -6.51 -5.30 -11.40
N VAL A 40 -6.30 -4.18 -12.08
CA VAL A 40 -6.49 -4.08 -13.55
C VAL A 40 -5.55 -5.03 -14.30
N LEU A 41 -4.32 -5.17 -13.82
CA LEU A 41 -3.32 -6.07 -14.40
C LEU A 41 -3.39 -7.49 -13.85
N SER A 42 -4.41 -7.85 -13.08
CA SER A 42 -4.47 -9.15 -12.36
C SER A 42 -4.46 -10.38 -13.26
N PHE A 43 -4.69 -10.22 -14.54
CA PHE A 43 -4.55 -11.29 -15.55
C PHE A 43 -3.09 -11.51 -15.99
N LEU A 44 -2.14 -10.62 -15.64
CA LEU A 44 -0.73 -10.82 -15.93
C LEU A 44 0.00 -11.48 -14.74
N PRO A 45 0.85 -12.48 -14.99
CA PRO A 45 1.73 -12.99 -13.94
C PRO A 45 2.65 -11.86 -13.46
N GLY A 46 2.72 -11.66 -12.14
CA GLY A 46 3.51 -10.59 -11.54
C GLY A 46 2.78 -9.25 -11.34
N SER A 47 1.49 -9.14 -11.69
CA SER A 47 0.68 -7.94 -11.49
C SER A 47 0.74 -7.40 -10.06
N THR A 48 0.83 -8.27 -9.07
CA THR A 48 0.94 -7.90 -7.65
C THR A 48 2.25 -7.16 -7.34
N VAL A 49 3.35 -7.60 -7.96
CA VAL A 49 4.65 -6.92 -7.84
C VAL A 49 4.60 -5.56 -8.54
N LEU A 50 3.98 -5.49 -9.73
CA LEU A 50 3.83 -4.25 -10.47
C LEU A 50 2.96 -3.24 -9.72
N GLY A 51 1.83 -3.68 -9.18
CA GLY A 51 0.95 -2.83 -8.38
C GLY A 51 1.64 -2.31 -7.10
N GLY A 52 2.34 -3.18 -6.38
CA GLY A 52 3.18 -2.78 -5.26
C GLY A 52 4.30 -1.82 -5.68
N GLY A 53 4.98 -2.13 -6.80
CA GLY A 53 6.04 -1.29 -7.35
C GLY A 53 5.58 0.13 -7.71
N VAL A 54 4.41 0.26 -8.34
CA VAL A 54 3.79 1.57 -8.62
C VAL A 54 3.48 2.31 -7.33
N ALA A 55 2.88 1.64 -6.34
CA ALA A 55 2.58 2.24 -5.05
C ALA A 55 3.86 2.75 -4.36
N GLY A 56 4.91 1.93 -4.31
CA GLY A 56 6.19 2.28 -3.70
C GLY A 56 6.92 3.39 -4.43
N TYR A 57 6.89 3.40 -5.75
CA TYR A 57 7.49 4.47 -6.55
C TYR A 57 6.79 5.82 -6.33
N LEU A 58 5.45 5.82 -6.22
CA LEU A 58 4.68 7.03 -5.95
C LEU A 58 4.87 7.55 -4.52
N GLU A 59 5.10 6.65 -3.56
CA GLU A 59 5.35 7.04 -2.17
C GLU A 59 6.75 7.64 -2.01
N GLY A 60 7.76 7.06 -2.64
CA GLY A 60 9.15 7.44 -2.43
C GLY A 60 9.64 7.12 -1.00
N GLY A 61 10.63 7.89 -0.52
CA GLY A 61 11.02 7.89 0.90
C GLY A 61 11.89 6.73 1.38
N GLY A 62 11.99 5.64 0.65
CA GLY A 62 12.86 4.51 0.96
C GLY A 62 12.12 3.25 1.44
N THR A 63 12.85 2.37 2.13
CA THR A 63 12.37 1.01 2.45
C THR A 63 11.18 1.00 3.41
N ASP A 64 11.17 1.86 4.43
CA ASP A 64 10.13 1.85 5.47
C ASP A 64 8.79 2.35 4.92
N GLU A 65 8.81 3.39 4.11
CA GLU A 65 7.66 3.91 3.39
C GLU A 65 7.16 2.89 2.36
N GLY A 66 8.09 2.27 1.61
CA GLY A 66 7.78 1.18 0.68
C GLY A 66 7.08 0.00 1.36
N LEU A 67 7.52 -0.40 2.56
CA LEU A 67 6.86 -1.46 3.34
C LEU A 67 5.41 -1.10 3.68
N ARG A 68 5.17 0.12 4.16
CA ARG A 68 3.84 0.58 4.55
C ARG A 68 2.89 0.66 3.36
N VAL A 69 3.30 1.32 2.29
CA VAL A 69 2.45 1.47 1.10
C VAL A 69 2.24 0.14 0.39
N GLY A 70 3.25 -0.74 0.37
CA GLY A 70 3.15 -2.08 -0.19
C GLY A 70 2.18 -2.98 0.57
N ALA A 71 2.17 -2.91 1.90
CA ALA A 71 1.19 -3.61 2.71
C ALA A 71 -0.23 -3.13 2.45
N LEU A 72 -0.45 -1.80 2.37
CA LEU A 72 -1.75 -1.21 2.05
C LEU A 72 -2.21 -1.57 0.64
N ALA A 73 -1.35 -1.46 -0.36
CA ALA A 73 -1.65 -1.84 -1.74
C ALA A 73 -2.01 -3.34 -1.83
N GLY A 74 -1.25 -4.20 -1.15
CA GLY A 74 -1.53 -5.63 -1.05
C GLY A 74 -2.88 -5.92 -0.40
N LEU A 75 -3.25 -5.20 0.67
CA LEU A 75 -4.58 -5.31 1.29
C LEU A 75 -5.70 -4.92 0.30
N ILE A 76 -5.52 -3.83 -0.44
CA ILE A 76 -6.50 -3.39 -1.45
C ILE A 76 -6.68 -4.46 -2.52
N MET A 77 -5.59 -5.06 -3.00
CA MET A 77 -5.64 -6.16 -3.97
C MET A 77 -6.27 -7.44 -3.42
N LEU A 78 -6.26 -7.63 -2.10
CA LEU A 78 -6.90 -8.78 -1.45
C LEU A 78 -8.42 -8.69 -1.46
N VAL A 79 -9.00 -7.48 -1.42
CA VAL A 79 -10.46 -7.29 -1.33
C VAL A 79 -11.22 -8.08 -2.40
N PRO A 80 -10.96 -7.91 -3.72
CA PRO A 80 -11.67 -8.68 -4.74
C PRO A 80 -11.39 -10.18 -4.64
N LYS A 81 -10.17 -10.59 -4.26
CA LYS A 81 -9.81 -12.01 -4.11
C LYS A 81 -10.56 -12.64 -2.94
N LEU A 82 -10.70 -11.93 -1.82
CA LEU A 82 -11.47 -12.38 -0.66
C LEU A 82 -12.95 -12.48 -0.97
N LEU A 83 -13.52 -11.51 -1.71
CA LEU A 83 -14.92 -11.57 -2.12
C LEU A 83 -15.21 -12.79 -2.99
N ILE A 84 -14.36 -13.06 -3.98
CA ILE A 84 -14.47 -14.25 -4.83
C ILE A 84 -14.29 -15.52 -4.00
N GLY A 85 -13.32 -15.53 -3.08
CA GLY A 85 -13.05 -16.67 -2.21
C GLY A 85 -14.18 -16.98 -1.23
N LEU A 86 -14.78 -15.93 -0.63
CA LEU A 86 -15.96 -16.07 0.22
C LEU A 86 -17.17 -16.58 -0.57
N PHE A 87 -17.37 -16.08 -1.79
CA PHE A 87 -18.42 -16.57 -2.67
C PHE A 87 -18.19 -18.05 -3.02
N ALA A 88 -16.96 -18.43 -3.36
CA ALA A 88 -16.60 -19.82 -3.61
C ALA A 88 -16.83 -20.71 -2.37
N LEU A 89 -16.43 -20.22 -1.19
CA LEU A 89 -16.64 -20.94 0.07
C LEU A 89 -18.13 -21.15 0.36
N TRP A 90 -18.95 -20.12 0.15
CA TRP A 90 -20.39 -20.20 0.33
C TRP A 90 -21.01 -21.21 -0.65
N PHE A 91 -20.64 -21.14 -1.93
CA PHE A 91 -21.20 -22.00 -2.99
C PHE A 91 -20.75 -23.47 -2.83
N LEU A 92 -19.44 -23.70 -2.62
CA LEU A 92 -18.90 -25.06 -2.44
C LEU A 92 -19.20 -25.64 -1.05
N GLY A 93 -19.33 -24.78 -0.04
CA GLY A 93 -19.69 -25.19 1.33
C GLY A 93 -21.13 -25.76 1.43
N ILE A 94 -22.04 -25.24 0.58
CA ILE A 94 -23.44 -25.73 0.50
C ILE A 94 -23.54 -26.98 -0.36
N LEU A 95 -22.79 -27.10 -1.45
CA LEU A 95 -22.91 -28.12 -2.48
C LEU A 95 -21.82 -29.20 -2.41
N GLY A 96 -20.73 -28.96 -1.63
CA GLY A 96 -19.57 -29.85 -1.59
C GLY A 96 -19.56 -30.83 -0.42
N PRO A 97 -18.80 -31.94 -0.54
CA PRO A 97 -18.56 -32.87 0.57
C PRO A 97 -17.87 -32.17 1.74
N GLY A 98 -18.22 -32.51 2.97
CA GLY A 98 -17.83 -31.84 4.20
C GLY A 98 -16.32 -31.86 4.55
N GLY A 99 -15.50 -31.29 3.76
CA GLY A 99 -14.05 -31.10 3.95
C GLY A 99 -13.49 -30.01 3.06
N PHE A 100 -14.21 -29.61 2.03
CA PHE A 100 -13.77 -28.61 1.06
C PHE A 100 -13.62 -27.22 1.68
N GLY A 101 -14.40 -26.89 2.70
CA GLY A 101 -14.30 -25.58 3.38
C GLY A 101 -12.93 -25.32 3.97
N ALA A 102 -12.34 -26.30 4.64
CA ALA A 102 -11.00 -26.16 5.24
C ALA A 102 -9.91 -25.97 4.17
N VAL A 103 -10.00 -26.69 3.06
CA VAL A 103 -9.04 -26.55 1.95
C VAL A 103 -9.14 -25.17 1.31
N ILE A 104 -10.36 -24.66 1.10
CA ILE A 104 -10.57 -23.31 0.55
C ILE A 104 -10.00 -22.24 1.49
N VAL A 105 -10.26 -22.35 2.80
CA VAL A 105 -9.71 -21.39 3.78
C VAL A 105 -8.19 -21.42 3.77
N LEU A 106 -7.57 -22.59 3.77
CA LEU A 106 -6.11 -22.72 3.72
C LEU A 106 -5.54 -22.13 2.42
N PHE A 107 -6.20 -22.38 1.30
CA PHE A 107 -5.82 -21.81 0.01
C PHE A 107 -5.94 -20.28 0.01
N LEU A 108 -7.02 -19.70 0.56
CA LEU A 108 -7.19 -18.25 0.68
C LEU A 108 -6.13 -17.60 1.55
N LEU A 109 -5.76 -18.24 2.66
CA LEU A 109 -4.67 -17.78 3.50
C LEU A 109 -3.33 -17.78 2.74
N GLY A 110 -3.06 -18.83 1.97
CA GLY A 110 -1.88 -18.90 1.12
C GLY A 110 -1.85 -17.81 0.06
N VAL A 111 -2.97 -17.56 -0.62
CA VAL A 111 -3.11 -16.48 -1.61
C VAL A 111 -2.95 -15.11 -0.96
N ALA A 112 -3.49 -14.91 0.24
CA ALA A 112 -3.35 -13.66 0.98
C ALA A 112 -1.89 -13.38 1.35
N ALA A 113 -1.21 -14.35 1.94
CA ALA A 113 0.20 -14.24 2.30
C ALA A 113 1.08 -13.98 1.06
N TYR A 114 0.87 -14.74 0.00
CA TYR A 114 1.58 -14.57 -1.27
C TYR A 114 1.38 -13.16 -1.85
N THR A 115 0.13 -12.68 -1.90
CA THR A 115 -0.20 -11.34 -2.43
C THR A 115 0.47 -10.25 -1.62
N LEU A 116 0.42 -10.33 -0.28
CA LEU A 116 1.06 -9.34 0.60
C LEU A 116 2.58 -9.31 0.42
N VAL A 117 3.23 -10.46 0.44
CA VAL A 117 4.68 -10.55 0.27
C VAL A 117 5.12 -9.96 -1.07
N LEU A 118 4.46 -10.33 -2.16
CA LEU A 118 4.81 -9.82 -3.48
C LEU A 118 4.55 -8.32 -3.62
N SER A 119 3.46 -7.81 -3.05
CA SER A 119 3.15 -6.38 -3.06
C SER A 119 4.19 -5.58 -2.27
N ILE A 120 4.61 -6.06 -1.11
CA ILE A 120 5.64 -5.43 -0.29
C ILE A 120 6.99 -5.43 -1.02
N VAL A 121 7.39 -6.56 -1.59
CA VAL A 121 8.64 -6.65 -2.36
C VAL A 121 8.62 -5.68 -3.53
N GLY A 122 7.51 -5.64 -4.28
CA GLY A 122 7.33 -4.68 -5.38
C GLY A 122 7.46 -3.24 -4.91
N ALA A 123 6.79 -2.89 -3.81
CA ALA A 123 6.79 -1.53 -3.28
C ALA A 123 8.16 -1.08 -2.75
N VAL A 124 8.88 -1.96 -2.08
CA VAL A 124 10.26 -1.67 -1.65
C VAL A 124 11.17 -1.41 -2.86
N ILE A 125 11.07 -2.23 -3.90
CA ILE A 125 11.82 -2.01 -5.14
C ILE A 125 11.42 -0.67 -5.78
N GLY A 126 10.13 -0.36 -5.85
CA GLY A 126 9.62 0.89 -6.41
C GLY A 126 10.13 2.12 -5.65
N ALA A 127 10.10 2.10 -4.32
CA ALA A 127 10.58 3.18 -3.47
C ALA A 127 12.11 3.38 -3.57
N VAL A 128 12.86 2.29 -3.66
CA VAL A 128 14.33 2.37 -3.86
C VAL A 128 14.66 2.95 -5.23
N LEU A 129 13.95 2.54 -6.28
CA LEU A 129 14.15 3.09 -7.63
C LEU A 129 13.89 4.60 -7.66
N GLU A 130 12.81 5.06 -7.02
CA GLU A 130 12.51 6.50 -6.93
C GLU A 130 13.66 7.25 -6.26
N SER A 131 14.15 6.78 -5.12
CA SER A 131 15.23 7.43 -4.37
C SER A 131 16.55 7.51 -5.15
N GLU A 132 16.85 6.52 -5.99
CA GLU A 132 18.03 6.53 -6.86
C GLU A 132 17.89 7.54 -8.02
N PHE A 133 16.69 7.66 -8.60
CA PHE A 133 16.43 8.64 -9.65
C PHE A 133 16.48 10.07 -9.13
N ASP A 134 16.00 10.33 -7.92
CA ASP A 134 16.04 11.67 -7.31
C ASP A 134 17.48 12.10 -7.02
N ARG A 135 18.33 11.19 -6.54
CA ARG A 135 19.77 11.44 -6.36
C ARG A 135 20.51 11.75 -7.65
N SER A 136 20.03 11.24 -8.77
CA SER A 136 20.66 11.42 -10.08
C SER A 136 20.28 12.72 -10.77
N ARG A 137 19.33 13.50 -10.22
CA ARG A 137 18.96 14.81 -10.77
C ARG A 137 20.05 15.83 -10.43
N PRO A 138 20.66 16.50 -11.44
CA PRO A 138 21.59 17.61 -11.17
C PRO A 138 20.83 18.71 -10.43
N GLN A 139 21.36 19.15 -9.32
CA GLN A 139 20.90 20.35 -8.64
C GLN A 139 21.14 21.55 -9.58
N LEU A 140 20.11 21.99 -10.30
CA LEU A 140 20.12 23.22 -11.08
C LEU A 140 19.81 24.40 -10.19
#